data_c4960e1b2481659c3d651a54efed4eea
#
_entry.id   c4960e1b2481659c3d651a54efed4eea
#
_cell.length_a   1.000
_cell.length_b   1.000
_cell.length_c   1.000
_cell.angle_alpha   90.00
_cell.angle_beta   90.00
_cell.angle_gamma   90.00
#
_symmetry.space_group_name_H-M   'P 1'
#
loop_
_entity.id
_entity.type
_entity.pdbx_description
1 polymer ?
#
loop_
_entity_poly.entity_id
_entity_poly.type
_entity_poly.pdbx_seq_one_letter_code
_entity_poly.pdbx_strand_id
1 'polypeptide(L)'
;MKLWQGRFEQPTAKDADDFNDSLPFDKKLWREDITASVAHARMLGKCGIISAAECDEICGGLEAIYADIESGAIEIKDAEDIHSFVENELVARIGDSGKKLHTARSRNDQVATDFRLYVRRADDDAVKALCNLVESLTDKAESGLKYIMPGYTHLRKAQPICTGHFFNAYAEMFLRDADRFAAARKRMNVMPLGSGALAGTSYPIDRNMTATLLEFDRPCENSLDAV
;
A
#
# COMPACT_ATOMS: atom_id res chain seq x y z
N MET A 1 -11.94 13.82 -18.45
CA MET A 1 -10.97 14.85 -18.94
C MET A 1 -9.69 14.61 -18.18
N LYS A 2 -8.54 14.41 -18.85
CA LYS A 2 -7.28 14.14 -18.16
C LYS A 2 -6.82 15.40 -17.42
N LEU A 3 -6.35 15.25 -16.17
CA LEU A 3 -5.98 16.38 -15.29
C LEU A 3 -4.87 17.28 -15.86
N TRP A 4 -4.05 16.76 -16.80
CA TRP A 4 -2.90 17.46 -17.41
C TRP A 4 -3.16 17.98 -18.83
N GLN A 5 -4.39 17.89 -19.34
CA GLN A 5 -4.75 18.24 -20.74
C GLN A 5 -4.79 19.76 -21.03
N GLY A 6 -4.56 20.63 -20.05
CA GLY A 6 -4.81 22.07 -20.07
C GLY A 6 -4.13 22.91 -21.19
N ARG A 7 -3.18 22.35 -21.96
CA ARG A 7 -2.50 23.03 -23.09
C ARG A 7 -2.76 22.40 -24.46
N PHE A 8 -3.41 21.25 -24.52
CA PHE A 8 -3.62 20.51 -25.76
C PHE A 8 -5.06 20.67 -26.22
N GLU A 9 -5.25 21.14 -27.45
CA GLU A 9 -6.57 21.29 -28.09
C GLU A 9 -7.07 19.96 -28.67
N GLN A 10 -6.17 19.00 -28.89
CA GLN A 10 -6.52 17.68 -29.44
C GLN A 10 -6.37 16.57 -28.39
N PRO A 11 -7.22 15.54 -28.43
CA PRO A 11 -7.07 14.37 -27.59
C PRO A 11 -5.75 13.66 -27.94
N THR A 12 -5.13 13.03 -26.92
CA THR A 12 -3.95 12.18 -27.09
C THR A 12 -4.29 10.99 -28.00
N ALA A 13 -3.31 10.51 -28.77
CA ALA A 13 -3.50 9.29 -29.55
C ALA A 13 -3.79 8.10 -28.62
N LYS A 14 -4.72 7.24 -29.02
CA LYS A 14 -5.15 6.10 -28.19
C LYS A 14 -3.97 5.21 -27.77
N ASP A 15 -3.05 4.92 -28.69
CA ASP A 15 -1.87 4.08 -28.41
C ASP A 15 -0.95 4.70 -27.36
N ALA A 16 -0.88 6.05 -27.31
CA ALA A 16 -0.11 6.75 -26.28
C ALA A 16 -0.83 6.73 -24.91
N ASP A 17 -2.14 6.80 -24.91
CA ASP A 17 -2.96 6.65 -23.71
C ASP A 17 -2.82 5.23 -23.16
N ASP A 18 -3.03 4.21 -23.98
CA ASP A 18 -2.90 2.79 -23.60
C ASP A 18 -1.50 2.44 -23.08
N PHE A 19 -0.44 3.11 -23.59
CA PHE A 19 0.93 2.93 -23.12
C PHE A 19 1.19 3.57 -21.75
N ASN A 20 0.56 4.71 -21.47
CA ASN A 20 0.76 5.47 -20.25
C ASN A 20 -0.18 5.05 -19.09
N ASP A 21 -1.29 4.37 -19.41
CA ASP A 21 -2.27 3.96 -18.40
C ASP A 21 -1.71 2.89 -17.46
N SER A 22 -1.70 3.18 -16.16
CA SER A 22 -1.22 2.28 -15.12
C SER A 22 -2.35 1.51 -14.42
N LEU A 23 -3.61 1.87 -14.66
CA LEU A 23 -4.78 1.26 -14.02
C LEU A 23 -4.81 -0.29 -14.03
N PRO A 24 -4.37 -0.99 -15.10
CA PRO A 24 -4.39 -2.44 -15.12
C PRO A 24 -3.63 -3.12 -13.98
N PHE A 25 -2.61 -2.46 -13.43
CA PHE A 25 -1.78 -2.99 -12.34
C PHE A 25 -1.90 -2.18 -11.05
N ASP A 26 -2.09 -0.86 -11.08
CA ASP A 26 -2.16 -0.03 -9.88
C ASP A 26 -3.54 -0.03 -9.20
N LYS A 27 -4.60 -0.49 -9.88
CA LYS A 27 -5.92 -0.67 -9.26
C LYS A 27 -5.90 -1.50 -7.97
N LYS A 28 -4.84 -2.26 -7.71
CA LYS A 28 -4.63 -3.01 -6.47
C LYS A 28 -4.43 -2.10 -5.24
N LEU A 29 -4.05 -0.85 -5.46
CA LEU A 29 -3.76 0.15 -4.43
C LEU A 29 -5.01 0.92 -3.96
N TRP A 30 -6.20 0.60 -4.45
CA TRP A 30 -7.41 1.37 -4.18
C TRP A 30 -7.72 1.56 -2.69
N ARG A 31 -7.43 0.53 -1.85
CA ARG A 31 -7.62 0.61 -0.41
C ARG A 31 -6.66 1.59 0.23
N GLU A 32 -5.43 1.52 -0.18
CA GLU A 32 -4.34 2.34 0.33
C GLU A 32 -4.54 3.80 -0.08
N ASP A 33 -4.90 4.05 -1.36
CA ASP A 33 -5.18 5.40 -1.86
C ASP A 33 -6.33 6.07 -1.11
N ILE A 34 -7.45 5.38 -0.92
CA ILE A 34 -8.59 5.92 -0.18
C ILE A 34 -8.22 6.16 1.29
N THR A 35 -7.52 5.22 1.93
CA THR A 35 -7.10 5.35 3.33
C THR A 35 -6.15 6.54 3.52
N ALA A 36 -5.15 6.68 2.64
CA ALA A 36 -4.21 7.80 2.66
C ALA A 36 -4.93 9.13 2.37
N SER A 37 -5.88 9.14 1.44
CA SER A 37 -6.69 10.30 1.08
C SER A 37 -7.58 10.78 2.24
N VAL A 38 -8.20 9.86 2.99
CA VAL A 38 -8.98 10.20 4.21
C VAL A 38 -8.07 10.84 5.27
N ALA A 39 -6.90 10.26 5.52
CA ALA A 39 -5.95 10.83 6.47
C ALA A 39 -5.46 12.22 6.05
N HIS A 40 -5.20 12.41 4.75
CA HIS A 40 -4.83 13.69 4.17
C HIS A 40 -5.93 14.74 4.32
N ALA A 41 -7.19 14.41 3.98
CA ALA A 41 -8.34 15.31 4.13
C ALA A 41 -8.53 15.74 5.59
N ARG A 42 -8.43 14.82 6.55
CA ARG A 42 -8.51 15.11 7.98
C ARG A 42 -7.41 16.08 8.44
N MET A 43 -6.19 15.90 7.94
CA MET A 43 -5.07 16.79 8.20
C MET A 43 -5.33 18.18 7.59
N LEU A 44 -5.80 18.29 6.34
CA LEU A 44 -6.13 19.56 5.70
C LEU A 44 -7.19 20.33 6.49
N GLY A 45 -8.25 19.66 6.94
CA GLY A 45 -9.28 20.25 7.79
C GLY A 45 -8.75 20.72 9.13
N LYS A 46 -7.92 19.91 9.80
CA LYS A 46 -7.30 20.27 11.08
C LYS A 46 -6.35 21.45 10.97
N CYS A 47 -5.62 21.58 9.87
CA CYS A 47 -4.73 22.70 9.59
C CYS A 47 -5.47 23.95 9.06
N GLY A 48 -6.78 23.90 8.89
CA GLY A 48 -7.59 25.03 8.40
C GLY A 48 -7.35 25.36 6.92
N ILE A 49 -6.81 24.43 6.15
CA ILE A 49 -6.58 24.57 4.70
C ILE A 49 -7.89 24.38 3.94
N ILE A 50 -8.74 23.48 4.41
CA ILE A 50 -10.13 23.32 4.00
C ILE A 50 -11.04 23.51 5.23
N SER A 51 -12.32 23.84 5.02
CA SER A 51 -13.28 23.95 6.13
C SER A 51 -13.62 22.57 6.72
N ALA A 52 -14.14 22.57 7.96
CA ALA A 52 -14.58 21.33 8.60
C ALA A 52 -15.69 20.62 7.78
N ALA A 53 -16.64 21.39 7.24
CA ALA A 53 -17.71 20.84 6.39
C ALA A 53 -17.16 20.14 5.13
N GLU A 54 -16.21 20.77 4.45
CA GLU A 54 -15.54 20.16 3.27
C GLU A 54 -14.74 18.92 3.65
N CYS A 55 -14.08 18.93 4.80
CA CYS A 55 -13.37 17.75 5.32
C CYS A 55 -14.35 16.59 5.55
N ASP A 56 -15.50 16.85 6.18
CA ASP A 56 -16.50 15.81 6.45
C ASP A 56 -17.13 15.29 5.15
N GLU A 57 -17.43 16.17 4.18
CA GLU A 57 -17.92 15.76 2.86
C GLU A 57 -16.90 14.88 2.11
N ILE A 58 -15.62 15.25 2.10
CA ILE A 58 -14.56 14.50 1.43
C ILE A 58 -14.38 13.14 2.11
N CYS A 59 -14.27 13.10 3.44
CA CYS A 59 -14.11 11.84 4.16
C CYS A 59 -15.31 10.91 3.94
N GLY A 60 -16.54 11.41 4.06
CA GLY A 60 -17.76 10.63 3.83
C GLY A 60 -17.86 10.13 2.38
N GLY A 61 -17.49 10.95 1.40
CA GLY A 61 -17.43 10.55 -0.01
C GLY A 61 -16.43 9.43 -0.27
N LEU A 62 -15.22 9.53 0.30
CA LEU A 62 -14.17 8.52 0.19
C LEU A 62 -14.57 7.19 0.89
N GLU A 63 -15.17 7.26 2.07
CA GLU A 63 -15.65 6.08 2.78
C GLU A 63 -16.79 5.37 2.02
N ALA A 64 -17.66 6.13 1.36
CA ALA A 64 -18.68 5.56 0.49
C ALA A 64 -18.09 4.89 -0.78
N ILE A 65 -17.06 5.50 -1.41
CA ILE A 65 -16.34 4.89 -2.53
C ILE A 65 -15.67 3.60 -2.10
N TYR A 66 -15.03 3.58 -0.92
CA TYR A 66 -14.42 2.39 -0.36
C TYR A 66 -15.44 1.23 -0.23
N ALA A 67 -16.60 1.50 0.38
CA ALA A 67 -17.64 0.50 0.56
C ALA A 67 -18.21 -0.02 -0.78
N ASP A 68 -18.39 0.86 -1.76
CA ASP A 68 -18.91 0.48 -3.08
C ASP A 68 -17.92 -0.37 -3.88
N ILE A 69 -16.60 -0.08 -3.80
CA ILE A 69 -15.57 -0.93 -4.42
C ILE A 69 -15.51 -2.28 -3.71
N GLU A 70 -15.50 -2.29 -2.38
CA GLU A 70 -15.38 -3.52 -1.58
C GLU A 70 -16.57 -4.46 -1.79
N SER A 71 -17.78 -3.91 -1.93
CA SER A 71 -19.01 -4.69 -2.22
C SER A 71 -19.15 -5.08 -3.69
N GLY A 72 -18.32 -4.53 -4.59
CA GLY A 72 -18.43 -4.71 -6.04
C GLY A 72 -19.58 -3.91 -6.67
N ALA A 73 -20.14 -2.91 -5.98
CA ALA A 73 -21.17 -2.02 -6.51
C ALA A 73 -20.63 -1.12 -7.63
N ILE A 74 -19.36 -0.76 -7.57
CA ILE A 74 -18.65 -0.06 -8.65
C ILE A 74 -17.42 -0.86 -9.08
N GLU A 75 -17.12 -0.80 -10.37
CA GLU A 75 -15.95 -1.43 -10.99
C GLU A 75 -14.89 -0.38 -11.28
N ILE A 76 -13.62 -0.67 -10.92
CA ILE A 76 -12.49 0.22 -11.21
C ILE A 76 -12.13 0.10 -12.69
N LYS A 77 -12.45 1.13 -13.48
CA LYS A 77 -12.21 1.21 -14.93
C LYS A 77 -12.24 2.65 -15.44
N ASP A 78 -11.94 2.83 -16.71
CA ASP A 78 -12.08 4.09 -17.46
C ASP A 78 -11.30 5.28 -16.85
N ALA A 79 -10.13 5.01 -16.25
CA ALA A 79 -9.23 6.02 -15.70
C ALA A 79 -7.78 5.72 -16.09
N GLU A 80 -6.91 6.73 -16.03
CA GLU A 80 -5.47 6.60 -16.32
C GLU A 80 -4.74 5.81 -15.23
N ASP A 81 -5.10 6.08 -13.97
CA ASP A 81 -4.58 5.43 -12.79
C ASP A 81 -5.66 5.32 -11.70
N ILE A 82 -5.38 4.55 -10.65
CA ILE A 82 -6.31 4.37 -9.52
C ILE A 82 -6.62 5.69 -8.80
N HIS A 83 -5.65 6.58 -8.71
CA HIS A 83 -5.80 7.86 -8.03
C HIS A 83 -6.77 8.77 -8.77
N SER A 84 -6.66 8.84 -10.10
CA SER A 84 -7.60 9.56 -10.97
C SER A 84 -9.00 8.95 -10.91
N PHE A 85 -9.10 7.62 -10.80
CA PHE A 85 -10.39 6.94 -10.61
C PHE A 85 -11.06 7.42 -9.32
N VAL A 86 -10.36 7.36 -8.18
CA VAL A 86 -10.90 7.77 -6.87
C VAL A 86 -11.24 9.27 -6.85
N GLU A 87 -10.38 10.13 -7.40
CA GLU A 87 -10.65 11.57 -7.48
C GLU A 87 -11.87 11.88 -8.37
N ASN A 88 -12.03 11.22 -9.52
CA ASN A 88 -13.17 11.40 -10.41
C ASN A 88 -14.47 10.95 -9.76
N GLU A 89 -14.47 9.78 -9.11
CA GLU A 89 -15.63 9.27 -8.37
C GLU A 89 -16.02 10.21 -7.21
N LEU A 90 -15.03 10.73 -6.48
CA LEU A 90 -15.26 11.68 -5.42
C LEU A 90 -15.89 12.96 -5.95
N VAL A 91 -15.33 13.56 -7.00
CA VAL A 91 -15.87 14.79 -7.62
C VAL A 91 -17.27 14.56 -8.17
N ALA A 92 -17.55 13.40 -8.76
CA ALA A 92 -18.89 13.06 -9.24
C ALA A 92 -19.94 13.02 -8.11
N ARG A 93 -19.55 12.64 -6.90
CA ARG A 93 -20.44 12.53 -5.72
C ARG A 93 -20.64 13.85 -4.98
N ILE A 94 -19.56 14.59 -4.75
CA ILE A 94 -19.57 15.77 -3.85
C ILE A 94 -19.20 17.09 -4.56
N GLY A 95 -18.98 17.06 -5.88
CA GLY A 95 -18.74 18.29 -6.66
C GLY A 95 -17.43 19.00 -6.32
N ASP A 96 -17.49 20.33 -6.15
CA ASP A 96 -16.29 21.16 -5.99
C ASP A 96 -15.49 20.89 -4.71
N SER A 97 -16.13 20.42 -3.64
CA SER A 97 -15.43 20.00 -2.43
C SER A 97 -14.42 18.87 -2.72
N GLY A 98 -14.78 17.92 -3.61
CA GLY A 98 -13.91 16.82 -4.00
C GLY A 98 -12.61 17.25 -4.68
N LYS A 99 -12.64 18.34 -5.44
CA LYS A 99 -11.45 18.91 -6.11
C LYS A 99 -10.40 19.41 -5.12
N LYS A 100 -10.78 19.70 -3.87
CA LYS A 100 -9.88 20.20 -2.83
C LYS A 100 -9.02 19.11 -2.20
N LEU A 101 -9.36 17.83 -2.41
CA LEU A 101 -8.59 16.70 -1.88
C LEU A 101 -7.13 16.75 -2.32
N HIS A 102 -6.84 17.19 -3.53
CA HIS A 102 -5.46 17.24 -4.06
C HIS A 102 -4.61 18.39 -3.51
N THR A 103 -5.18 19.30 -2.70
CA THR A 103 -4.46 20.44 -2.14
C THR A 103 -3.24 20.00 -1.33
N ALA A 104 -2.10 20.65 -1.57
CA ALA A 104 -0.80 20.37 -0.91
C ALA A 104 -0.24 18.96 -1.15
N ARG A 105 -0.72 18.25 -2.16
CA ARG A 105 -0.29 16.89 -2.54
C ARG A 105 0.19 16.86 -3.99
N SER A 106 1.10 15.95 -4.29
CA SER A 106 1.48 15.56 -5.65
C SER A 106 1.13 14.09 -5.89
N ARG A 107 1.01 13.71 -7.16
CA ARG A 107 0.90 12.28 -7.51
C ARG A 107 2.12 11.50 -7.01
N ASN A 108 3.32 12.11 -6.97
CA ASN A 108 4.55 11.44 -6.56
C ASN A 108 4.49 10.97 -5.09
N ASP A 109 4.21 11.88 -4.14
CA ASP A 109 4.15 11.50 -2.72
C ASP A 109 2.91 10.67 -2.38
N GLN A 110 1.82 10.81 -3.14
CA GLN A 110 0.63 9.98 -3.07
C GLN A 110 0.96 8.53 -3.43
N VAL A 111 1.48 8.27 -4.63
CA VAL A 111 1.85 6.92 -5.11
C VAL A 111 2.87 6.26 -4.17
N ALA A 112 3.90 7.00 -3.74
CA ALA A 112 4.91 6.46 -2.82
C ALA A 112 4.31 6.05 -1.46
N THR A 113 3.34 6.82 -0.95
CA THR A 113 2.64 6.51 0.30
C THR A 113 1.77 5.25 0.15
N ASP A 114 0.96 5.20 -0.89
CA ASP A 114 0.05 4.09 -1.16
C ASP A 114 0.81 2.79 -1.39
N PHE A 115 1.92 2.86 -2.12
CA PHE A 115 2.78 1.71 -2.33
C PHE A 115 3.41 1.20 -1.02
N ARG A 116 3.86 2.10 -0.13
CA ARG A 116 4.36 1.69 1.20
C ARG A 116 3.27 1.07 2.07
N LEU A 117 2.05 1.61 2.06
CA LEU A 117 0.92 1.01 2.75
C LEU A 117 0.59 -0.40 2.22
N TYR A 118 0.59 -0.55 0.89
CA TYR A 118 0.36 -1.83 0.22
C TYR A 118 1.44 -2.87 0.60
N VAL A 119 2.73 -2.51 0.51
CA VAL A 119 3.82 -3.43 0.86
C VAL A 119 3.78 -3.78 2.34
N ARG A 120 3.46 -2.80 3.22
CA ARG A 120 3.29 -3.05 4.66
C ARG A 120 2.25 -4.14 4.93
N ARG A 121 1.10 -4.06 4.27
CA ARG A 121 0.05 -5.08 4.38
C ARG A 121 0.51 -6.42 3.79
N ALA A 122 1.18 -6.41 2.65
CA ALA A 122 1.70 -7.62 2.02
C ALA A 122 2.76 -8.31 2.89
N ASP A 123 3.63 -7.54 3.57
CA ASP A 123 4.62 -8.08 4.53
C ASP A 123 3.91 -8.72 5.73
N ASP A 124 2.89 -8.08 6.30
CA ASP A 124 2.11 -8.62 7.41
C ASP A 124 1.39 -9.92 7.02
N ASP A 125 0.80 -9.98 5.83
CA ASP A 125 0.16 -11.18 5.28
C ASP A 125 1.18 -12.31 5.02
N ALA A 126 2.37 -11.97 4.50
CA ALA A 126 3.45 -12.94 4.28
C ALA A 126 3.96 -13.52 5.59
N VAL A 127 4.21 -12.68 6.62
CA VAL A 127 4.63 -13.15 7.96
C VAL A 127 3.57 -14.10 8.54
N LYS A 128 2.28 -13.74 8.47
CA LYS A 128 1.19 -14.60 8.93
C LYS A 128 1.15 -15.95 8.21
N ALA A 129 1.30 -15.95 6.88
CA ALA A 129 1.32 -17.17 6.09
C ALA A 129 2.55 -18.05 6.43
N LEU A 130 3.72 -17.45 6.64
CA LEU A 130 4.93 -18.15 7.06
C LEU A 130 4.78 -18.76 8.47
N CYS A 131 4.18 -18.03 9.42
CA CYS A 131 3.91 -18.57 10.75
C CYS A 131 3.00 -19.80 10.70
N ASN A 132 1.92 -19.77 9.91
CA ASN A 132 1.02 -20.91 9.74
C ASN A 132 1.74 -22.12 9.09
N LEU A 133 2.66 -21.85 8.13
CA LEU A 133 3.48 -22.91 7.52
C LEU A 133 4.45 -23.50 8.52
N VAL A 134 5.12 -22.68 9.33
CA VAL A 134 6.04 -23.14 10.39
C VAL A 134 5.30 -23.99 11.42
N GLU A 135 4.11 -23.60 11.84
CA GLU A 135 3.25 -24.36 12.74
C GLU A 135 2.95 -25.76 12.16
N SER A 136 2.51 -25.82 10.89
CA SER A 136 2.25 -27.08 10.19
C SER A 136 3.50 -27.97 10.07
N LEU A 137 4.68 -27.38 9.82
CA LEU A 137 5.95 -28.10 9.75
C LEU A 137 6.38 -28.64 11.12
N THR A 138 6.11 -27.88 12.19
CA THR A 138 6.41 -28.27 13.57
C THR A 138 5.55 -29.46 14.00
N ASP A 139 4.24 -29.44 13.68
CA ASP A 139 3.33 -30.57 13.93
C ASP A 139 3.80 -31.83 13.19
N LYS A 140 4.26 -31.68 11.93
CA LYS A 140 4.86 -32.78 11.18
C LYS A 140 6.17 -33.25 11.77
N ALA A 141 6.99 -32.34 12.26
CA ALA A 141 8.25 -32.67 12.92
C ALA A 141 8.00 -33.50 14.18
N GLU A 142 7.07 -33.09 15.04
CA GLU A 142 6.69 -33.81 16.26
C GLU A 142 6.18 -35.22 15.96
N SER A 143 5.23 -35.34 15.02
CA SER A 143 4.70 -36.65 14.60
C SER A 143 5.75 -37.54 13.93
N GLY A 144 6.78 -36.94 13.34
CA GLY A 144 7.84 -37.60 12.59
C GLY A 144 9.05 -38.09 13.41
N LEU A 145 9.12 -37.77 14.73
CA LEU A 145 10.29 -38.08 15.58
C LEU A 145 10.67 -39.57 15.60
N LYS A 146 9.69 -40.45 15.52
CA LYS A 146 9.88 -41.92 15.57
C LYS A 146 10.30 -42.55 14.24
N TYR A 147 10.21 -41.81 13.12
CA TYR A 147 10.51 -42.35 11.81
C TYR A 147 11.94 -41.99 11.39
N ILE A 148 12.75 -43.01 11.19
CA ILE A 148 14.15 -42.88 10.74
C ILE A 148 14.22 -42.93 9.21
N MET A 149 15.00 -42.03 8.64
CA MET A 149 15.26 -41.94 7.22
C MET A 149 16.74 -41.67 6.95
N PRO A 150 17.25 -42.02 5.72
CA PRO A 150 18.62 -41.67 5.38
C PRO A 150 18.73 -40.17 5.07
N GLY A 151 19.71 -39.50 5.68
CA GLY A 151 20.21 -38.21 5.19
C GLY A 151 21.09 -38.45 3.96
N TYR A 152 21.21 -37.45 3.08
CA TYR A 152 21.96 -37.49 1.85
C TYR A 152 22.99 -36.39 1.76
N THR A 153 24.17 -36.70 1.23
CA THR A 153 25.16 -35.73 0.74
C THR A 153 25.63 -36.20 -0.63
N HIS A 154 25.85 -35.26 -1.56
CA HIS A 154 26.27 -35.59 -2.93
C HIS A 154 25.44 -36.70 -3.61
N LEU A 155 24.13 -36.72 -3.39
CA LEU A 155 23.16 -37.73 -3.86
C LEU A 155 23.42 -39.13 -3.34
N ARG A 156 24.24 -39.30 -2.29
CA ARG A 156 24.55 -40.59 -1.64
C ARG A 156 24.00 -40.62 -0.21
N LYS A 157 23.58 -41.80 0.23
CA LYS A 157 23.17 -42.03 1.61
C LYS A 157 24.34 -41.72 2.54
N ALA A 158 24.06 -40.90 3.55
CA ALA A 158 25.02 -40.50 4.58
C ALA A 158 24.53 -40.94 5.97
N GLN A 159 24.35 -40.00 6.90
CA GLN A 159 23.93 -40.29 8.27
C GLN A 159 22.42 -40.55 8.35
N PRO A 160 21.95 -41.43 9.27
CA PRO A 160 20.52 -41.53 9.56
C PRO A 160 20.04 -40.26 10.29
N ILE A 161 18.86 -39.79 9.91
CA ILE A 161 18.14 -38.69 10.57
C ILE A 161 16.70 -39.14 10.86
N CYS A 162 15.99 -38.45 11.73
CA CYS A 162 14.56 -38.65 11.85
C CYS A 162 13.80 -37.69 10.94
N THR A 163 12.60 -38.08 10.55
CA THR A 163 11.72 -37.26 9.71
C THR A 163 11.39 -35.92 10.38
N GLY A 164 11.28 -35.93 11.73
CA GLY A 164 11.10 -34.70 12.50
C GLY A 164 12.25 -33.72 12.33
N HIS A 165 13.51 -34.18 12.35
CA HIS A 165 14.68 -33.34 12.09
C HIS A 165 14.66 -32.74 10.67
N PHE A 166 14.19 -33.51 9.69
CA PHE A 166 14.04 -33.04 8.31
C PHE A 166 13.02 -31.88 8.21
N PHE A 167 11.81 -32.03 8.76
CA PHE A 167 10.80 -30.98 8.72
C PHE A 167 11.20 -29.74 9.52
N ASN A 168 11.84 -29.93 10.68
CA ASN A 168 12.31 -28.80 11.49
C ASN A 168 13.36 -27.95 10.75
N ALA A 169 14.18 -28.53 9.86
CA ALA A 169 15.11 -27.76 9.06
C ALA A 169 14.42 -26.73 8.17
N TYR A 170 13.25 -27.06 7.62
CA TYR A 170 12.43 -26.11 6.83
C TYR A 170 11.73 -25.08 7.73
N ALA A 171 11.23 -25.50 8.89
CA ALA A 171 10.66 -24.57 9.87
C ALA A 171 11.66 -23.46 10.23
N GLU A 172 12.92 -23.82 10.51
CA GLU A 172 14.01 -22.87 10.78
C GLU A 172 14.31 -21.94 9.58
N MET A 173 14.20 -22.42 8.35
CA MET A 173 14.37 -21.59 7.16
C MET A 173 13.25 -20.53 7.04
N PHE A 174 11.99 -20.94 7.21
CA PHE A 174 10.85 -20.03 7.11
C PHE A 174 10.73 -19.06 8.28
N LEU A 175 11.20 -19.41 9.49
CA LEU A 175 11.34 -18.46 10.58
C LEU A 175 12.30 -17.31 10.22
N ARG A 176 13.44 -17.62 9.59
CA ARG A 176 14.36 -16.59 9.10
C ARG A 176 13.75 -15.75 7.97
N ASP A 177 12.86 -16.31 7.17
CA ASP A 177 12.14 -15.53 6.14
C ASP A 177 11.11 -14.60 6.77
N ALA A 178 10.39 -15.06 7.81
CA ALA A 178 9.48 -14.20 8.57
C ALA A 178 10.22 -12.99 9.18
N ASP A 179 11.42 -13.20 9.75
CA ASP A 179 12.27 -12.13 10.27
C ASP A 179 12.69 -11.13 9.17
N ARG A 180 12.97 -11.62 7.94
CA ARG A 180 13.32 -10.75 6.81
C ARG A 180 12.17 -9.83 6.44
N PHE A 181 10.94 -10.35 6.35
CA PHE A 181 9.74 -9.55 6.06
C PHE A 181 9.47 -8.55 7.18
N ALA A 182 9.50 -8.98 8.45
CA ALA A 182 9.34 -8.07 9.59
C ALA A 182 10.38 -6.95 9.61
N ALA A 183 11.64 -7.25 9.28
CA ALA A 183 12.70 -6.28 9.19
C ALA A 183 12.54 -5.34 7.98
N ALA A 184 12.05 -5.81 6.84
CA ALA A 184 11.74 -4.99 5.67
C ALA A 184 10.61 -4.01 6.01
N ARG A 185 9.51 -4.51 6.57
CA ARG A 185 8.36 -3.73 7.05
C ARG A 185 8.78 -2.57 7.96
N LYS A 186 9.62 -2.86 8.96
CA LYS A 186 10.12 -1.84 9.89
C LYS A 186 10.91 -0.72 9.18
N ARG A 187 11.78 -1.08 8.24
CA ARG A 187 12.61 -0.09 7.52
C ARG A 187 11.77 0.82 6.61
N MET A 188 10.74 0.27 5.98
CA MET A 188 9.91 1.04 5.05
C MET A 188 8.77 1.81 5.73
N ASN A 189 8.51 1.59 7.03
CA ASN A 189 7.39 2.23 7.75
C ASN A 189 7.66 3.71 8.06
N VAL A 190 8.05 4.47 7.03
CA VAL A 190 8.31 5.92 7.08
C VAL A 190 7.49 6.60 5.99
N MET A 191 6.70 7.62 6.34
CA MET A 191 5.66 8.20 5.49
C MET A 191 6.20 9.23 4.50
N PRO A 192 5.97 9.05 3.17
CA PRO A 192 6.34 10.02 2.14
C PRO A 192 5.41 11.22 2.06
N LEU A 193 4.11 11.07 2.40
CA LEU A 193 3.07 12.07 2.14
C LEU A 193 3.43 13.44 2.74
N GLY A 194 3.20 14.50 1.96
CA GLY A 194 3.63 15.85 2.27
C GLY A 194 5.01 16.23 1.72
N SER A 195 5.69 15.28 1.03
CA SER A 195 6.93 15.58 0.27
C SER A 195 6.64 16.33 -1.04
N GLY A 196 5.38 16.36 -1.46
CA GLY A 196 4.97 16.96 -2.73
C GLY A 196 5.59 16.27 -3.93
N ALA A 197 5.84 17.01 -5.01
CA ALA A 197 6.46 16.43 -6.18
C ALA A 197 7.90 15.95 -5.93
N LEU A 198 8.66 16.69 -5.09
CA LEU A 198 10.03 16.37 -4.69
C LEU A 198 10.60 17.27 -3.56
N ALA A 199 10.02 18.46 -3.33
CA ALA A 199 10.61 19.50 -2.47
C ALA A 199 9.62 20.01 -1.41
N GLY A 200 8.59 19.24 -1.07
CA GLY A 200 7.57 19.62 -0.10
C GLY A 200 6.50 20.56 -0.68
N THR A 201 5.82 21.27 0.21
CA THR A 201 4.74 22.21 -0.13
C THR A 201 4.85 23.47 0.72
N SER A 202 4.33 24.59 0.21
CA SER A 202 4.22 25.86 0.96
C SER A 202 3.00 25.94 1.88
N TYR A 203 2.09 24.97 1.81
CA TYR A 203 0.95 24.90 2.72
C TYR A 203 1.39 24.47 4.13
N PRO A 204 0.76 24.99 5.20
CA PRO A 204 1.12 24.65 6.57
C PRO A 204 0.52 23.30 7.00
N ILE A 205 0.93 22.22 6.34
CA ILE A 205 0.47 20.85 6.61
C ILE A 205 1.13 20.26 7.86
N ASP A 206 0.42 19.37 8.56
CA ASP A 206 0.95 18.59 9.67
C ASP A 206 1.24 17.13 9.24
N ARG A 207 2.48 16.88 8.81
CA ARG A 207 2.94 15.56 8.39
C ARG A 207 2.98 14.56 9.55
N ASN A 208 3.20 15.01 10.80
CA ASN A 208 3.20 14.10 11.95
C ASN A 208 1.79 13.56 12.22
N MET A 209 0.77 14.43 12.12
CA MET A 209 -0.62 14.02 12.23
C MET A 209 -0.97 12.96 11.17
N THR A 210 -0.60 13.20 9.92
CA THR A 210 -0.88 12.25 8.82
C THR A 210 -0.14 10.91 9.04
N ALA A 211 1.14 10.95 9.48
CA ALA A 211 1.89 9.74 9.81
C ALA A 211 1.22 8.94 10.93
N THR A 212 0.73 9.62 11.97
CA THR A 212 0.01 8.97 13.08
C THR A 212 -1.30 8.34 12.60
N LEU A 213 -2.09 9.04 11.77
CA LEU A 213 -3.36 8.53 11.23
C LEU A 213 -3.16 7.30 10.34
N LEU A 214 -2.03 7.20 9.65
CA LEU A 214 -1.67 6.10 8.77
C LEU A 214 -0.79 5.03 9.45
N GLU A 215 -0.53 5.18 10.76
CA GLU A 215 0.28 4.24 11.55
C GLU A 215 1.72 4.08 11.01
N PHE A 216 2.29 5.13 10.42
CA PHE A 216 3.71 5.19 10.13
C PHE A 216 4.49 5.64 11.38
N ASP A 217 5.73 5.18 11.51
CA ASP A 217 6.59 5.54 12.64
C ASP A 217 6.91 7.05 12.68
N ARG A 218 7.08 7.65 11.50
CA ARG A 218 7.39 9.08 11.33
C ARG A 218 7.25 9.50 9.85
N PRO A 219 7.20 10.81 9.55
CA PRO A 219 7.40 11.30 8.18
C PRO A 219 8.84 11.06 7.69
N CYS A 220 9.04 10.93 6.37
CA CYS A 220 10.36 10.97 5.76
C CYS A 220 11.03 12.32 6.03
N GLU A 221 12.32 12.33 6.36
CA GLU A 221 13.07 13.54 6.67
C GLU A 221 13.48 14.30 5.40
N ASN A 222 13.87 13.57 4.37
CA ASN A 222 14.26 14.15 3.09
C ASN A 222 13.19 13.88 2.03
N SER A 223 12.67 14.96 1.42
CA SER A 223 11.58 14.87 0.45
C SER A 223 12.01 14.28 -0.90
N LEU A 224 13.29 14.40 -1.29
CA LEU A 224 13.83 13.78 -2.51
C LEU A 224 14.00 12.26 -2.35
N ASP A 225 14.36 11.81 -1.15
CA ASP A 225 14.48 10.39 -0.82
C ASP A 225 13.10 9.72 -0.65
N ALA A 226 12.08 10.53 -0.39
CA ALA A 226 10.72 10.04 -0.09
C ALA A 226 9.93 9.63 -1.34
N VAL A 227 10.20 10.26 -2.51
CA VAL A 227 9.41 10.16 -3.75
C VAL A 227 10.24 9.71 -4.94
#